data_aca83f79a76cc8a9d046ac76e9545354
#
_entry.id   aca83f79a76cc8a9d046ac76e9545354
#
_cell.length_a   1.000
_cell.length_b   1.000
_cell.length_c   1.000
_cell.angle_alpha   90.00
_cell.angle_beta   90.00
_cell.angle_gamma   90.00
#
_symmetry.space_group_name_H-M   'P 1'
#
loop_
_entity.id
_entity.type
_entity.pdbx_description
1 polymer ?
#
loop_
_entity_poly.entity_id
_entity_poly.type
_entity_poly.pdbx_seq_one_letter_code
_entity_poly.pdbx_strand_id
1 'polypeptide(L)'
;MEYKYHFDAPCSLHDGRVRALEQDGRDLWLRFENGYMVLTQPPRKVDGDVRVEQVEWGFSQAFVLSQNGQTGAFRGEKMELETFVRRYGSCPFEILDECFGYNQVQYTGLLSLPDGTLREVTLCIWHNGPIVYPCRS
;
A
#
# COMPACT_ATOMS: atom_id res chain seq x y z
N MET A 1 -29.06 -4.29 -16.20
CA MET A 1 -28.13 -5.22 -15.55
C MET A 1 -26.98 -4.43 -14.97
N GLU A 2 -26.80 -4.53 -13.68
CA GLU A 2 -25.69 -3.81 -13.00
C GLU A 2 -24.60 -4.80 -12.66
N TYR A 3 -23.37 -4.46 -12.99
CA TYR A 3 -22.20 -5.15 -12.49
C TYR A 3 -21.60 -4.30 -11.36
N LYS A 4 -21.68 -4.85 -10.16
CA LYS A 4 -21.04 -4.22 -9.01
C LYS A 4 -19.89 -5.09 -8.58
N TYR A 5 -18.71 -4.63 -8.84
CA TYR A 5 -17.52 -5.18 -8.21
C TYR A 5 -17.36 -4.49 -6.86
N HIS A 6 -17.80 -5.17 -5.81
CA HIS A 6 -17.67 -4.64 -4.45
C HIS A 6 -16.63 -5.40 -3.69
N PHE A 7 -15.62 -4.68 -3.29
CA PHE A 7 -14.76 -5.09 -2.22
C PHE A 7 -15.07 -4.17 -1.04
N ASP A 8 -15.89 -4.64 -0.12
CA ASP A 8 -16.18 -3.90 1.11
C ASP A 8 -15.07 -4.14 2.11
N ALA A 9 -13.99 -3.38 1.97
CA ALA A 9 -12.91 -3.43 2.92
C ALA A 9 -13.43 -3.00 4.30
N PRO A 10 -13.18 -3.79 5.36
CA PRO A 10 -13.64 -3.42 6.69
C PRO A 10 -12.89 -2.23 7.29
N CYS A 11 -11.78 -1.86 6.70
CA CYS A 11 -10.89 -0.82 7.19
C CYS A 11 -10.49 0.12 6.05
N SER A 12 -10.17 1.36 6.39
CA SER A 12 -9.58 2.33 5.47
C SER A 12 -8.17 2.65 5.89
N LEU A 13 -7.25 2.57 4.94
CA LEU A 13 -5.85 2.95 5.14
C LEU A 13 -5.55 4.35 4.62
N HIS A 14 -6.57 5.07 4.15
CA HIS A 14 -6.42 6.44 3.62
C HIS A 14 -5.81 7.34 4.68
N ASP A 15 -4.81 8.12 4.29
CA ASP A 15 -3.99 8.96 5.17
C ASP A 15 -3.20 8.17 6.22
N GLY A 16 -3.17 6.85 6.10
CA GLY A 16 -2.36 6.02 6.97
C GLY A 16 -0.89 6.12 6.63
N ARG A 17 -0.05 6.23 7.67
CA ARG A 17 1.39 6.30 7.51
C ARG A 17 2.01 4.95 7.77
N VAL A 18 2.50 4.33 6.71
CA VAL A 18 3.24 3.07 6.78
C VAL A 18 4.68 3.40 7.11
N ARG A 19 5.15 2.98 8.29
CA ARG A 19 6.55 3.20 8.69
C ARG A 19 7.51 2.20 8.05
N ALA A 20 7.01 1.02 7.68
CA ALA A 20 7.82 0.00 7.04
C ALA A 20 6.97 -0.99 6.24
N LEU A 21 7.52 -1.46 5.14
CA LEU A 21 7.01 -2.58 4.36
C LEU A 21 7.98 -3.75 4.55
N GLU A 22 7.46 -4.90 4.94
CA GLU A 22 8.29 -6.07 5.24
C GLU A 22 7.77 -7.30 4.51
N GLN A 23 8.67 -8.00 3.84
CA GLN A 23 8.37 -9.30 3.27
C GLN A 23 8.53 -10.37 4.34
N ASP A 24 7.50 -11.20 4.49
CA ASP A 24 7.51 -12.34 5.40
C ASP A 24 7.09 -13.58 4.61
N GLY A 25 8.06 -14.30 4.07
CA GLY A 25 7.77 -15.40 3.16
C GLY A 25 7.02 -14.91 1.93
N ARG A 26 5.79 -15.38 1.76
CA ARG A 26 4.91 -14.94 0.65
C ARG A 26 4.03 -13.76 1.03
N ASP A 27 4.05 -13.33 2.28
CA ASP A 27 3.20 -12.27 2.78
C ASP A 27 3.91 -10.93 2.76
N LEU A 28 3.14 -9.86 2.66
CA LEU A 28 3.62 -8.49 2.79
C LEU A 28 2.98 -7.85 4.02
N TRP A 29 3.80 -7.36 4.93
CA TRP A 29 3.34 -6.56 6.06
C TRP A 29 3.45 -5.09 5.76
N LEU A 30 2.36 -4.36 6.01
CA LEU A 30 2.36 -2.91 6.09
C LEU A 30 2.36 -2.57 7.58
N ARG A 31 3.50 -2.07 8.08
CA ARG A 31 3.63 -1.67 9.48
C ARG A 31 3.26 -0.22 9.62
N PHE A 32 2.22 0.07 10.38
CA PHE A 32 1.69 1.42 10.53
C PHE A 32 2.29 2.13 11.73
N GLU A 33 2.46 3.46 11.59
CA GLU A 33 2.95 4.31 12.66
C GLU A 33 1.86 4.56 13.71
N ASN A 34 0.62 4.81 13.25
CA ASN A 34 -0.51 5.15 14.12
C ASN A 34 -1.79 4.37 13.80
N GLY A 35 -1.64 3.16 13.24
CA GLY A 35 -2.79 2.34 12.91
C GLY A 35 -3.62 2.85 11.73
N TYR A 36 -4.89 2.50 11.73
CA TYR A 36 -5.81 2.79 10.63
C TYR A 36 -7.25 2.85 11.14
N MET A 37 -8.19 3.16 10.25
CA MET A 37 -9.61 3.30 10.61
C MET A 37 -10.37 2.01 10.33
N VAL A 38 -11.11 1.52 11.31
CA VAL A 38 -12.13 0.50 11.10
C VAL A 38 -13.43 1.19 10.72
N LEU A 39 -14.03 0.74 9.61
CA LEU A 39 -15.23 1.37 9.04
C LEU A 39 -16.51 0.83 9.70
N THR A 40 -16.62 1.06 10.99
CA THR A 40 -17.84 0.83 11.77
C THR A 40 -18.67 2.11 11.81
N GLN A 41 -19.84 2.06 12.45
CA GLN A 41 -20.70 3.22 12.65
C GLN A 41 -20.75 3.58 14.14
N PRO A 42 -20.05 4.63 14.61
CA PRO A 42 -19.13 5.51 13.84
C PRO A 42 -17.77 4.83 13.54
N PRO A 43 -17.00 5.37 12.60
CA PRO A 43 -15.64 4.86 12.33
C PRO A 43 -14.76 4.97 13.56
N ARG A 44 -13.85 4.00 13.72
CA ARG A 44 -13.00 3.90 14.90
C ARG A 44 -11.55 3.71 14.47
N LYS A 45 -10.66 4.50 15.07
CA LYS A 45 -9.22 4.33 14.89
C LYS A 45 -8.72 3.17 15.76
N VAL A 46 -7.90 2.31 15.19
CA VAL A 46 -7.29 1.17 15.89
C VAL A 46 -5.79 1.15 15.63
N ASP A 47 -5.05 0.65 16.59
CA ASP A 47 -3.65 0.30 16.37
C ASP A 47 -3.57 -1.06 15.70
N GLY A 48 -2.63 -1.19 14.78
CA GLY A 48 -2.40 -2.46 14.12
C GLY A 48 -1.62 -2.27 12.83
N ASP A 49 -1.28 -3.40 12.27
CA ASP A 49 -0.61 -3.50 10.98
C ASP A 49 -1.54 -4.25 10.02
N VAL A 50 -1.20 -4.24 8.74
CA VAL A 50 -1.98 -4.93 7.72
C VAL A 50 -1.09 -5.95 7.04
N ARG A 51 -1.64 -7.15 6.83
CA ARG A 51 -0.92 -8.21 6.12
C ARG A 51 -1.66 -8.58 4.84
N VAL A 52 -0.97 -8.50 3.73
CA VAL A 52 -1.45 -9.02 2.45
C VAL A 52 -0.86 -10.41 2.28
N GLU A 53 -1.71 -11.43 2.28
CA GLU A 53 -1.26 -12.82 2.25
C GLU A 53 -1.12 -13.36 0.83
N GLN A 54 -0.18 -14.25 0.64
CA GLN A 54 0.07 -14.95 -0.62
C GLN A 54 0.24 -13.98 -1.79
N VAL A 55 1.18 -13.04 -1.61
CA VAL A 55 1.52 -12.08 -2.67
C VAL A 55 2.21 -12.82 -3.81
N GLU A 56 1.77 -12.50 -5.03
CA GLU A 56 2.44 -12.95 -6.24
C GLU A 56 3.58 -11.99 -6.56
N TRP A 57 4.71 -12.21 -5.93
CA TRP A 57 5.86 -11.29 -5.99
C TRP A 57 6.39 -11.10 -7.40
N GLY A 58 6.32 -12.14 -8.23
CA GLY A 58 6.77 -12.05 -9.62
C GLY A 58 5.88 -11.21 -10.53
N PHE A 59 4.62 -10.96 -10.12
CA PHE A 59 3.66 -10.16 -10.89
C PHE A 59 3.39 -8.81 -10.26
N SER A 60 3.87 -8.59 -9.05
CA SER A 60 3.61 -7.34 -8.33
C SER A 60 4.71 -6.33 -8.63
N GLN A 61 4.31 -5.06 -8.80
CA GLN A 61 5.17 -4.00 -9.29
C GLN A 61 5.07 -2.77 -8.41
N ALA A 62 6.11 -1.97 -8.43
CA ALA A 62 6.12 -0.64 -7.84
C ALA A 62 6.54 0.37 -8.89
N PHE A 63 5.85 1.51 -8.89
CA PHE A 63 6.16 2.63 -9.77
C PHE A 63 6.56 3.81 -8.88
N VAL A 64 7.81 4.23 -9.00
CA VAL A 64 8.34 5.38 -8.25
C VAL A 64 8.47 6.54 -9.23
N LEU A 65 7.63 7.55 -9.08
CA LEU A 65 7.62 8.68 -9.99
C LEU A 65 8.68 9.71 -9.60
N SER A 66 9.24 10.39 -10.60
CA SER A 66 10.16 11.49 -10.36
C SER A 66 9.38 12.73 -9.91
N GLN A 67 10.07 13.64 -9.20
CA GLN A 67 9.45 14.88 -8.71
C GLN A 67 8.95 15.82 -9.82
N ASN A 68 9.33 15.58 -11.07
CA ASN A 68 9.07 16.50 -12.18
C ASN A 68 7.77 16.20 -12.92
N GLY A 69 6.85 15.44 -12.31
CA GLY A 69 5.54 15.15 -12.90
C GLY A 69 4.67 16.37 -13.18
N GLN A 70 5.08 17.56 -12.72
CA GLN A 70 4.32 18.79 -12.92
C GLN A 70 4.39 19.34 -14.35
N THR A 71 5.27 18.83 -15.18
CA THR A 71 5.46 19.34 -16.55
C THR A 71 4.94 18.41 -17.64
N GLY A 72 4.11 17.44 -17.27
CA GLY A 72 3.50 16.52 -18.22
C GLY A 72 4.39 15.37 -18.71
N ALA A 73 5.65 15.37 -18.34
CA ALA A 73 6.54 14.26 -18.65
C ALA A 73 6.68 13.38 -17.39
N PHE A 74 6.01 12.23 -17.41
CA PHE A 74 6.18 11.25 -16.35
C PHE A 74 7.52 10.57 -16.54
N ARG A 75 8.42 10.87 -15.63
CA ARG A 75 9.67 10.13 -15.49
C ARG A 75 9.60 9.37 -14.18
N GLY A 76 9.92 8.11 -14.24
CA GLY A 76 9.87 7.28 -13.06
C GLY A 76 10.62 5.99 -13.28
N GLU A 77 10.63 5.18 -12.25
CA GLU A 77 11.26 3.89 -12.27
C GLU A 77 10.19 2.83 -11.96
N LYS A 78 10.08 1.84 -12.81
CA LYS A 78 9.27 0.65 -12.56
C LYS A 78 10.17 -0.45 -12.05
N MET A 79 9.77 -1.10 -10.97
CA MET A 79 10.53 -2.21 -10.40
C MET A 79 9.60 -3.28 -9.84
N GLU A 80 10.12 -4.46 -9.64
CA GLU A 80 9.38 -5.49 -8.94
C GLU A 80 9.12 -5.06 -7.49
N LEU A 81 7.98 -5.47 -6.95
CA LEU A 81 7.62 -5.13 -5.58
C LEU A 81 8.68 -5.61 -4.59
N GLU A 82 9.25 -6.79 -4.82
CA GLU A 82 10.32 -7.33 -3.96
C GLU A 82 11.53 -6.40 -3.93
N THR A 83 11.93 -5.89 -5.09
CA THR A 83 13.01 -4.90 -5.19
C THR A 83 12.69 -3.63 -4.44
N PHE A 84 11.44 -3.14 -4.59
CA PHE A 84 10.99 -1.94 -3.89
C PHE A 84 11.05 -2.12 -2.37
N VAL A 85 10.53 -3.24 -1.86
CA VAL A 85 10.54 -3.52 -0.42
C VAL A 85 11.98 -3.60 0.10
N ARG A 86 12.86 -4.23 -0.64
CA ARG A 86 14.27 -4.33 -0.24
C ARG A 86 14.97 -2.96 -0.22
N ARG A 87 14.68 -2.09 -1.21
CA ARG A 87 15.35 -0.78 -1.34
C ARG A 87 14.70 0.30 -0.48
N TYR A 88 13.39 0.30 -0.37
CA TYR A 88 12.61 1.39 0.22
C TYR A 88 11.68 0.96 1.36
N GLY A 89 11.73 -0.31 1.75
CA GLY A 89 10.81 -0.83 2.76
C GLY A 89 10.89 -0.13 4.12
N SER A 90 12.04 0.48 4.45
CA SER A 90 12.21 1.24 5.69
C SER A 90 11.87 2.73 5.56
N CYS A 91 11.53 3.18 4.34
CA CYS A 91 11.13 4.57 4.11
C CYS A 91 9.65 4.74 4.41
N PRO A 92 9.26 5.77 5.16
CA PRO A 92 7.84 6.00 5.43
C PRO A 92 7.03 6.25 4.16
N PHE A 93 5.87 5.64 4.11
CA PHE A 93 4.96 5.72 2.97
C PHE A 93 3.57 6.10 3.46
N GLU A 94 3.08 7.27 3.03
CA GLU A 94 1.72 7.72 3.34
C GLU A 94 0.77 7.28 2.25
N ILE A 95 -0.24 6.50 2.59
CA ILE A 95 -1.25 6.02 1.64
C ILE A 95 -2.28 7.11 1.42
N LEU A 96 -2.41 7.57 0.18
CA LEU A 96 -3.40 8.56 -0.21
C LEU A 96 -4.62 7.94 -0.88
N ASP A 97 -4.46 6.78 -1.51
CA ASP A 97 -5.54 6.12 -2.21
C ASP A 97 -5.37 4.61 -2.21
N GLU A 98 -6.50 3.91 -2.14
CA GLU A 98 -6.58 2.46 -2.20
C GLU A 98 -7.54 2.05 -3.31
N CYS A 99 -7.10 1.18 -4.21
CA CYS A 99 -7.96 0.60 -5.24
C CYS A 99 -7.91 -0.91 -5.14
N PHE A 100 -9.08 -1.54 -5.07
CA PHE A 100 -9.20 -2.98 -4.97
C PHE A 100 -9.73 -3.55 -6.27
N GLY A 101 -9.09 -4.60 -6.76
CA GLY A 101 -9.51 -5.38 -7.90
C GLY A 101 -9.60 -6.86 -7.53
N TYR A 102 -9.95 -7.67 -8.51
CA TYR A 102 -9.96 -9.12 -8.31
C TYR A 102 -8.52 -9.61 -8.11
N ASN A 103 -8.23 -10.13 -6.92
CA ASN A 103 -6.90 -10.58 -6.50
C ASN A 103 -5.81 -9.50 -6.65
N GLN A 104 -6.19 -8.23 -6.59
CA GLN A 104 -5.27 -7.12 -6.75
C GLN A 104 -5.63 -5.98 -5.81
N VAL A 105 -4.62 -5.35 -5.24
CA VAL A 105 -4.77 -4.09 -4.54
C VAL A 105 -3.71 -3.12 -5.03
N GLN A 106 -4.10 -1.86 -5.16
CA GLN A 106 -3.18 -0.76 -5.48
C GLN A 106 -3.19 0.25 -4.36
N TYR A 107 -2.00 0.59 -3.87
CA TYR A 107 -1.81 1.67 -2.92
C TYR A 107 -1.00 2.77 -3.59
N THR A 108 -1.58 3.96 -3.65
CA THR A 108 -0.89 5.14 -4.17
C THR A 108 -0.65 6.11 -3.05
N GLY A 109 0.54 6.69 -3.00
CA GLY A 109 0.86 7.62 -1.94
C GLY A 109 2.21 8.28 -2.09
N LEU A 110 2.72 8.81 -0.98
CA LEU A 110 3.96 9.56 -0.93
C LEU A 110 5.01 8.82 -0.11
N LEU A 111 6.14 8.58 -0.74
CA LEU A 111 7.30 7.95 -0.12
C LEU A 111 8.27 9.04 0.34
N SER A 112 8.67 8.98 1.62
CA SER A 112 9.65 9.90 2.19
C SER A 112 11.02 9.27 2.13
N LEU A 113 11.90 9.84 1.31
CA LEU A 113 13.27 9.36 1.17
C LEU A 113 14.18 9.94 2.27
N PRO A 114 15.31 9.27 2.57
CA PRO A 114 16.23 9.74 3.61
C PRO A 114 16.79 11.14 3.38
N ASP A 115 16.86 11.59 2.12
CA ASP A 115 17.33 12.94 1.77
C ASP A 115 16.27 14.03 1.97
N GLY A 116 15.08 13.65 2.47
CA GLY A 116 13.97 14.58 2.68
C GLY A 116 13.07 14.80 1.47
N THR A 117 13.37 14.18 0.34
CA THR A 117 12.50 14.30 -0.84
C THR A 117 11.30 13.38 -0.72
N LEU A 118 10.18 13.82 -1.32
CA LEU A 118 8.97 13.02 -1.44
C LEU A 118 8.84 12.52 -2.88
N ARG A 119 8.46 11.26 -3.01
CA ARG A 119 8.18 10.63 -4.30
C ARG A 119 6.78 10.07 -4.29
N GLU A 120 6.06 10.29 -5.37
CA GLU A 120 4.79 9.61 -5.57
C GLU A 120 5.06 8.17 -5.98
N VAL A 121 4.39 7.23 -5.30
CA VAL A 121 4.58 5.80 -5.52
C VAL A 121 3.22 5.14 -5.69
N THR A 122 3.14 4.22 -6.65
CA THR A 122 2.00 3.30 -6.78
C THR A 122 2.52 1.87 -6.63
N LEU A 123 1.94 1.15 -5.69
CA LEU A 123 2.20 -0.28 -5.49
C LEU A 123 1.05 -1.06 -6.10
N CYS A 124 1.36 -1.92 -7.07
CA CYS A 124 0.40 -2.84 -7.66
C CYS A 124 0.68 -4.24 -7.13
N ILE A 125 -0.18 -4.74 -6.26
CA ILE A 125 0.05 -5.97 -5.51
C ILE A 125 -0.98 -7.00 -5.96
N TRP A 126 -0.51 -8.07 -6.59
CA TRP A 126 -1.31 -9.24 -6.89
C TRP A 126 -1.18 -10.24 -5.74
N HIS A 127 -2.31 -10.74 -5.24
CA HIS A 127 -2.32 -11.65 -4.10
C HIS A 127 -3.44 -12.67 -4.22
N ASN A 128 -3.18 -13.89 -3.78
CA ASN A 128 -4.14 -14.99 -3.80
C ASN A 128 -4.78 -15.22 -2.43
N GLY A 129 -4.19 -14.72 -1.38
CA GLY A 129 -4.73 -14.79 -0.03
C GLY A 129 -5.48 -13.51 0.34
N PRO A 130 -6.08 -13.48 1.53
CA PRO A 130 -6.81 -12.30 1.99
C PRO A 130 -5.88 -11.16 2.39
N ILE A 131 -6.46 -9.96 2.46
CA ILE A 131 -5.87 -8.85 3.20
C ILE A 131 -6.39 -8.96 4.63
N VAL A 132 -5.49 -9.08 5.57
CA VAL A 132 -5.82 -9.30 6.98
C VAL A 132 -5.54 -8.02 7.76
N TYR A 133 -6.53 -7.59 8.52
CA TYR A 133 -6.48 -6.39 9.35
C TYR A 133 -6.51 -6.81 10.83
N PRO A 134 -5.38 -7.30 11.38
CA PRO A 134 -5.35 -7.72 12.78
C PRO A 134 -5.34 -6.49 13.68
N CYS A 135 -6.51 -5.93 13.94
CA CYS A 135 -6.64 -4.77 14.79
C CYS A 135 -6.62 -5.17 16.27
N ARG A 136 -5.96 -4.36 17.07
CA ARG A 136 -6.04 -4.44 18.52
C ARG A 136 -7.07 -3.43 19.00
N SER A 137 -8.07 -3.94 19.65
CA SER A 137 -9.07 -3.08 20.26
C SER A 137 -8.53 -2.40 21.53
#